data_60aafe54b54b736bf7bb34c933f36951
#
_entry.id   60aafe54b54b736bf7bb34c933f36951
#
_cell.length_a   1.000
_cell.length_b   1.000
_cell.length_c   1.000
_cell.angle_alpha   90.00
_cell.angle_beta   90.00
_cell.angle_gamma   90.00
#
_symmetry.space_group_name_H-M   'P 1'
#
loop_
_entity.id
_entity.type
_entity.pdbx_description
1 polymer ?
#
loop_
_entity_poly.entity_id
_entity_poly.type
_entity_poly.pdbx_seq_one_letter_code
_entity_poly.pdbx_strand_id
1 'polypeptide(L)'
;MEQNGWKRDVKRLVLVVAASCVMAMNIKSFVRAGGLFPGGFTGLTLLIQQAADKFFHFSVPYSAVNLLLNLAPIMISFRFIGKKFTLYSCVAIVLTSILTDILPGYPITSDILLICVFGGLINGFAVSLCLFAGATSGGTDFIAIFFSERKGKETWNYILAGNVLMLAAAGFLFSWEQALYSIIFQFASTQILNGLYSRYQKLTLLIITEAPQRVYEQIKEVTHHDATLFQGVGCYEGKERKLLYSVVSRQEKRRIVSKIREIDPVSYTHLRAHE
;
A
#
# COMPACT_ATOMS: atom_id res chain seq x y z
N MET A 1 6.24 -21.20 21.96
CA MET A 1 6.16 -20.55 20.61
C MET A 1 4.72 -20.27 20.14
N GLU A 2 3.71 -21.01 20.55
CA GLU A 2 2.29 -20.81 20.11
C GLU A 2 1.59 -19.56 20.66
N GLN A 3 1.87 -19.14 21.90
CA GLN A 3 1.23 -17.94 22.47
C GLN A 3 1.53 -16.63 21.72
N ASN A 4 2.65 -16.54 21.01
CA ASN A 4 2.97 -15.37 20.19
C ASN A 4 2.24 -15.33 18.84
N GLY A 5 1.82 -16.46 18.34
CA GLY A 5 1.07 -16.58 17.08
C GLY A 5 -0.35 -16.01 17.20
N TRP A 6 -1.08 -16.40 18.22
CA TRP A 6 -2.46 -15.96 18.44
C TRP A 6 -2.57 -14.45 18.73
N LYS A 7 -1.69 -13.89 19.58
CA LYS A 7 -1.64 -12.44 19.83
C LYS A 7 -1.40 -11.64 18.54
N ARG A 8 -0.56 -12.15 17.66
CA ARG A 8 -0.28 -11.51 16.35
C ARG A 8 -1.50 -11.58 15.42
N ASP A 9 -2.20 -12.70 15.39
CA ASP A 9 -3.39 -12.90 14.54
C ASP A 9 -4.55 -12.01 15.05
N VAL A 10 -4.74 -11.90 16.38
CA VAL A 10 -5.70 -10.95 16.97
C VAL A 10 -5.37 -9.51 16.64
N LYS A 11 -4.10 -9.10 16.77
CA LYS A 11 -3.68 -7.73 16.40
C LYS A 11 -3.97 -7.42 14.93
N ARG A 12 -3.72 -8.38 14.03
CA ARG A 12 -4.04 -8.23 12.59
C ARG A 12 -5.53 -8.06 12.37
N LEU A 13 -6.34 -8.88 13.02
CA LEU A 13 -7.80 -8.79 12.89
C LEU A 13 -8.33 -7.44 13.39
N VAL A 14 -7.84 -6.96 14.54
CA VAL A 14 -8.22 -5.63 15.06
C VAL A 14 -7.86 -4.51 14.08
N LEU A 15 -6.66 -4.57 13.48
CA LEU A 15 -6.26 -3.59 12.47
C LEU A 15 -7.15 -3.64 11.21
N VAL A 16 -7.51 -4.84 10.76
CA VAL A 16 -8.42 -5.03 9.61
C VAL A 16 -9.79 -4.44 9.91
N VAL A 17 -10.36 -4.72 11.08
CA VAL A 17 -11.67 -4.19 11.50
C VAL A 17 -11.61 -2.67 11.58
N ALA A 18 -10.59 -2.11 12.23
CA ALA A 18 -10.41 -0.66 12.32
C ALA A 18 -10.29 -0.01 10.92
N ALA A 19 -9.48 -0.59 10.04
CA ALA A 19 -9.31 -0.13 8.67
C ALA A 19 -10.63 -0.15 7.90
N SER A 20 -11.41 -1.22 8.03
CA SER A 20 -12.72 -1.37 7.37
C SER A 20 -13.73 -0.34 7.85
N CYS A 21 -13.76 -0.06 9.15
CA CYS A 21 -14.62 0.98 9.72
C CYS A 21 -14.24 2.37 9.17
N VAL A 22 -12.94 2.71 9.22
CA VAL A 22 -12.46 4.01 8.70
C VAL A 22 -12.75 4.14 7.21
N MET A 23 -12.53 3.09 6.42
CA MET A 23 -12.78 3.10 4.98
C MET A 23 -14.27 3.25 4.66
N ALA A 24 -15.16 2.52 5.34
CA ALA A 24 -16.60 2.64 5.14
C ALA A 24 -17.13 4.04 5.50
N MET A 25 -16.67 4.60 6.62
CA MET A 25 -17.00 5.98 7.00
C MET A 25 -16.48 6.98 5.97
N ASN A 26 -15.27 6.81 5.47
CA ASN A 26 -14.69 7.67 4.44
C ASN A 26 -15.52 7.63 3.14
N ILE A 27 -15.90 6.43 2.69
CA ILE A 27 -16.75 6.27 1.50
C ILE A 27 -18.09 7.00 1.66
N LYS A 28 -18.71 6.90 2.84
CA LYS A 28 -20.01 7.53 3.11
C LYS A 28 -19.94 9.04 3.29
N SER A 29 -18.96 9.52 4.07
CA SER A 29 -18.92 10.92 4.52
C SER A 29 -18.14 11.85 3.59
N PHE A 30 -17.20 11.30 2.81
CA PHE A 30 -16.39 12.09 1.88
C PHE A 30 -16.62 11.67 0.42
N VAL A 31 -16.36 10.41 0.08
CA VAL A 31 -16.36 9.99 -1.33
C VAL A 31 -17.72 10.16 -1.98
N ARG A 32 -18.80 9.69 -1.33
CA ARG A 32 -20.17 9.86 -1.83
C ARG A 32 -20.65 11.31 -1.74
N ALA A 33 -20.28 12.02 -0.70
CA ALA A 33 -20.64 13.43 -0.54
C ALA A 33 -20.05 14.31 -1.64
N GLY A 34 -18.84 14.02 -2.10
CA GLY A 34 -18.18 14.72 -3.21
C GLY A 34 -18.46 14.15 -4.59
N GLY A 35 -19.23 13.07 -4.70
CA GLY A 35 -19.41 12.36 -5.98
C GLY A 35 -18.13 11.84 -6.60
N LEU A 36 -17.15 11.45 -5.77
CA LEU A 36 -15.82 11.09 -6.21
C LEU A 36 -15.70 9.61 -6.60
N PHE A 37 -14.72 9.31 -7.44
CA PHE A 37 -14.36 7.97 -7.88
C PHE A 37 -12.94 7.63 -7.41
N PRO A 38 -12.76 6.99 -6.24
CA PRO A 38 -11.46 6.48 -5.80
C PRO A 38 -10.87 5.51 -6.82
N GLY A 39 -9.55 5.35 -6.79
CA GLY A 39 -8.90 4.37 -7.65
C GLY A 39 -9.32 2.92 -7.37
N GLY A 40 -9.07 2.05 -8.34
CA GLY A 40 -9.29 0.62 -8.20
C GLY A 40 -10.75 0.20 -8.22
N PHE A 41 -11.05 -0.95 -7.62
CA PHE A 41 -12.40 -1.52 -7.65
C PHE A 41 -13.41 -0.74 -6.80
N THR A 42 -12.97 -0.02 -5.79
CA THR A 42 -13.83 0.89 -5.03
C THR A 42 -14.42 1.98 -5.95
N GLY A 43 -13.58 2.61 -6.76
CA GLY A 43 -14.04 3.61 -7.74
C GLY A 43 -14.91 2.99 -8.83
N LEU A 44 -14.51 1.82 -9.34
CA LEU A 44 -15.32 1.10 -10.33
C LEU A 44 -16.69 0.70 -9.77
N THR A 45 -16.75 0.27 -8.51
CA THR A 45 -18.01 -0.04 -7.82
C THR A 45 -18.93 1.19 -7.77
N LEU A 46 -18.40 2.33 -7.36
CA LEU A 46 -19.16 3.58 -7.27
C LEU A 46 -19.59 4.09 -8.65
N LEU A 47 -18.72 3.93 -9.66
CA LEU A 47 -19.05 4.28 -11.05
C LEU A 47 -20.22 3.42 -11.56
N ILE A 48 -20.18 2.11 -11.33
CA ILE A 48 -21.26 1.20 -11.71
C ILE A 48 -22.55 1.55 -10.98
N GLN A 49 -22.49 1.84 -9.66
CA GLN A 49 -23.66 2.24 -8.89
C GLN A 49 -24.30 3.53 -9.43
N GLN A 50 -23.49 4.57 -9.66
CA GLN A 50 -24.00 5.84 -10.19
C GLN A 50 -24.54 5.70 -11.61
N ALA A 51 -23.89 4.86 -12.44
CA ALA A 51 -24.38 4.57 -13.78
C ALA A 51 -25.72 3.81 -13.77
N ALA A 52 -25.85 2.81 -12.87
CA ALA A 52 -27.10 2.07 -12.71
C ALA A 52 -28.25 2.97 -12.25
N ASP A 53 -27.99 3.86 -11.28
CA ASP A 53 -28.98 4.81 -10.81
C ASP A 53 -29.38 5.83 -11.88
N LYS A 54 -28.38 6.40 -12.60
CA LYS A 54 -28.62 7.42 -13.64
C LYS A 54 -29.36 6.90 -14.87
N PHE A 55 -28.98 5.72 -15.38
CA PHE A 55 -29.49 5.21 -16.65
C PHE A 55 -30.64 4.21 -16.52
N PHE A 56 -30.67 3.46 -15.41
CA PHE A 56 -31.64 2.40 -15.18
C PHE A 56 -32.60 2.68 -14.02
N HIS A 57 -32.38 3.78 -13.27
CA HIS A 57 -33.16 4.13 -12.07
C HIS A 57 -33.23 2.98 -11.03
N PHE A 58 -32.16 2.20 -10.96
CA PHE A 58 -32.05 1.03 -10.09
C PHE A 58 -30.89 1.20 -9.12
N SER A 59 -31.18 1.23 -7.83
CA SER A 59 -30.17 1.33 -6.79
C SER A 59 -29.56 -0.05 -6.48
N VAL A 60 -28.29 -0.23 -6.80
CA VAL A 60 -27.54 -1.44 -6.49
C VAL A 60 -26.78 -1.24 -5.18
N PRO A 61 -26.84 -2.17 -4.20
CA PRO A 61 -26.04 -2.04 -2.98
C PRO A 61 -24.55 -2.10 -3.31
N TYR A 62 -23.75 -1.32 -2.55
CA TYR A 62 -22.30 -1.28 -2.73
C TYR A 62 -21.65 -2.65 -2.53
N SER A 63 -22.13 -3.39 -1.52
CA SER A 63 -21.63 -4.72 -1.20
C SER A 63 -21.78 -5.69 -2.36
N ALA A 64 -22.90 -5.70 -3.06
CA ALA A 64 -23.14 -6.62 -4.17
C ALA A 64 -22.11 -6.41 -5.30
N VAL A 65 -21.92 -5.16 -5.73
CA VAL A 65 -20.99 -4.84 -6.81
C VAL A 65 -19.54 -5.07 -6.39
N ASN A 66 -19.17 -4.57 -5.21
CA ASN A 66 -17.78 -4.68 -4.73
C ASN A 66 -17.36 -6.14 -4.49
N LEU A 67 -18.24 -6.95 -3.89
CA LEU A 67 -17.96 -8.38 -3.68
C LEU A 67 -17.85 -9.14 -5.00
N LEU A 68 -18.73 -8.85 -5.96
CA LEU A 68 -18.69 -9.48 -7.28
C LEU A 68 -17.37 -9.16 -8.02
N LEU A 69 -16.96 -7.90 -8.03
CA LEU A 69 -15.69 -7.49 -8.65
C LEU A 69 -14.47 -8.13 -7.99
N ASN A 70 -14.51 -8.32 -6.67
CA ASN A 70 -13.38 -8.89 -5.93
C ASN A 70 -13.33 -10.43 -5.97
N LEU A 71 -14.36 -11.14 -6.46
CA LEU A 71 -14.37 -12.61 -6.49
C LEU A 71 -13.17 -13.19 -7.25
N ALA A 72 -12.92 -12.72 -8.46
CA ALA A 72 -11.83 -13.23 -9.29
C ALA A 72 -10.45 -12.97 -8.66
N PRO A 73 -10.09 -11.75 -8.20
CA PRO A 73 -8.84 -11.51 -7.47
C PRO A 73 -8.68 -12.34 -6.20
N ILE A 74 -9.76 -12.54 -5.43
CA ILE A 74 -9.73 -13.37 -4.23
C ILE A 74 -9.39 -14.82 -4.58
N MET A 75 -10.03 -15.40 -5.58
CA MET A 75 -9.74 -16.77 -6.02
C MET A 75 -8.30 -16.95 -6.46
N ILE A 76 -7.77 -15.98 -7.24
CA ILE A 76 -6.38 -15.96 -7.67
C ILE A 76 -5.44 -15.85 -6.47
N SER A 77 -5.74 -14.97 -5.52
CA SER A 77 -4.93 -14.74 -4.33
C SER A 77 -4.85 -15.98 -3.42
N PHE A 78 -5.95 -16.70 -3.24
CA PHE A 78 -5.98 -17.96 -2.47
C PHE A 78 -5.02 -19.01 -3.01
N ARG A 79 -4.88 -19.06 -4.34
CA ARG A 79 -4.03 -20.06 -4.99
C ARG A 79 -2.56 -19.65 -5.06
N PHE A 80 -2.26 -18.35 -5.17
CA PHE A 80 -0.95 -17.88 -5.59
C PHE A 80 -0.21 -17.00 -4.59
N ILE A 81 -0.91 -16.24 -3.72
CA ILE A 81 -0.28 -15.31 -2.78
C ILE A 81 -0.17 -15.95 -1.40
N GLY A 82 -1.27 -16.40 -0.84
CA GLY A 82 -1.27 -17.08 0.45
C GLY A 82 -2.58 -17.03 1.20
N LYS A 83 -2.89 -18.13 1.89
CA LYS A 83 -4.20 -18.33 2.55
C LYS A 83 -4.47 -17.30 3.65
N LYS A 84 -3.48 -17.00 4.51
CA LYS A 84 -3.67 -16.05 5.62
C LYS A 84 -3.88 -14.61 5.12
N PHE A 85 -3.05 -14.17 4.16
CA PHE A 85 -3.20 -12.86 3.53
C PHE A 85 -4.58 -12.70 2.91
N THR A 86 -4.99 -13.67 2.11
CA THR A 86 -6.29 -13.64 1.42
C THR A 86 -7.45 -13.66 2.39
N LEU A 87 -7.37 -14.45 3.48
CA LEU A 87 -8.45 -14.51 4.48
C LEU A 87 -8.67 -13.16 5.17
N TYR A 88 -7.60 -12.49 5.63
CA TYR A 88 -7.71 -11.16 6.23
C TYR A 88 -8.20 -10.11 5.23
N SER A 89 -7.80 -10.22 3.97
CA SER A 89 -8.29 -9.34 2.90
C SER A 89 -9.78 -9.58 2.60
N CYS A 90 -10.23 -10.84 2.60
CA CYS A 90 -11.68 -11.16 2.51
C CYS A 90 -12.46 -10.51 3.64
N VAL A 91 -11.97 -10.61 4.87
CA VAL A 91 -12.62 -9.95 6.03
C VAL A 91 -12.67 -8.43 5.81
N ALA A 92 -11.57 -7.81 5.36
CA ALA A 92 -11.55 -6.37 5.07
C ALA A 92 -12.59 -5.97 4.02
N ILE A 93 -12.63 -6.69 2.89
CA ILE A 93 -13.53 -6.39 1.77
C ILE A 93 -15.00 -6.57 2.18
N VAL A 94 -15.33 -7.69 2.80
CA VAL A 94 -16.70 -7.99 3.24
C VAL A 94 -17.17 -6.98 4.28
N LEU A 95 -16.35 -6.73 5.29
CA LEU A 95 -16.71 -5.81 6.37
C LEU A 95 -16.85 -4.37 5.86
N THR A 96 -15.91 -3.88 5.05
CA THR A 96 -16.02 -2.55 4.41
C THR A 96 -17.27 -2.45 3.56
N SER A 97 -17.58 -3.49 2.77
CA SER A 97 -18.74 -3.49 1.88
C SER A 97 -20.05 -3.41 2.67
N ILE A 98 -20.21 -4.26 3.67
CA ILE A 98 -21.42 -4.31 4.52
C ILE A 98 -21.57 -2.99 5.31
N LEU A 99 -20.48 -2.54 5.93
CA LEU A 99 -20.51 -1.27 6.69
C LEU A 99 -20.85 -0.07 5.79
N THR A 100 -20.36 -0.06 4.55
CA THR A 100 -20.69 1.01 3.58
C THR A 100 -22.17 1.03 3.23
N ASP A 101 -22.86 -0.10 3.22
CA ASP A 101 -24.30 -0.12 2.98
C ASP A 101 -25.12 0.27 4.22
N ILE A 102 -24.72 -0.18 5.42
CA ILE A 102 -25.47 0.00 6.68
C ILE A 102 -25.26 1.39 7.30
N LEU A 103 -24.02 1.89 7.29
CA LEU A 103 -23.70 3.16 7.95
C LEU A 103 -24.45 4.33 7.32
N PRO A 104 -25.02 5.23 8.12
CA PRO A 104 -25.56 6.48 7.60
C PRO A 104 -24.44 7.38 7.07
N GLY A 105 -24.69 8.10 5.98
CA GLY A 105 -23.77 9.07 5.42
C GLY A 105 -24.00 10.44 6.04
N TYR A 106 -22.98 10.97 6.72
CA TYR A 106 -22.99 12.36 7.20
C TYR A 106 -21.87 13.13 6.48
N PRO A 107 -22.20 14.00 5.52
CA PRO A 107 -21.19 14.85 4.90
C PRO A 107 -20.64 15.82 5.95
N ILE A 108 -19.31 15.80 6.13
CA ILE A 108 -18.63 16.64 7.13
C ILE A 108 -18.49 18.08 6.63
N THR A 109 -18.36 18.24 5.32
CA THR A 109 -18.24 19.53 4.63
C THR A 109 -18.89 19.46 3.25
N SER A 110 -19.28 20.62 2.72
CA SER A 110 -19.74 20.77 1.33
C SER A 110 -18.64 21.24 0.38
N ASP A 111 -17.49 21.64 0.90
CA ASP A 111 -16.33 22.03 0.08
C ASP A 111 -15.69 20.79 -0.56
N ILE A 112 -15.78 20.71 -1.90
CA ILE A 112 -15.31 19.55 -2.64
C ILE A 112 -13.79 19.39 -2.58
N LEU A 113 -13.02 20.48 -2.47
CA LEU A 113 -11.57 20.42 -2.36
C LEU A 113 -11.16 19.83 -0.99
N LEU A 114 -11.82 20.26 0.09
CA LEU A 114 -11.60 19.67 1.41
C LEU A 114 -12.00 18.19 1.43
N ILE A 115 -13.11 17.84 0.78
CA ILE A 115 -13.54 16.44 0.61
C ILE A 115 -12.47 15.63 -0.08
N CYS A 116 -11.87 16.12 -1.17
CA CYS A 116 -10.84 15.43 -1.93
C CYS A 116 -9.56 15.21 -1.11
N VAL A 117 -9.09 16.28 -0.48
CA VAL A 117 -7.82 16.23 0.27
C VAL A 117 -7.98 15.36 1.51
N PHE A 118 -8.91 15.68 2.40
CA PHE A 118 -9.06 14.95 3.66
C PHE A 118 -9.62 13.54 3.45
N GLY A 119 -10.57 13.35 2.54
CA GLY A 119 -11.02 12.02 2.16
C GLY A 119 -9.91 11.16 1.59
N GLY A 120 -9.04 11.73 0.75
CA GLY A 120 -7.84 11.07 0.24
C GLY A 120 -6.86 10.68 1.34
N LEU A 121 -6.53 11.61 2.27
CA LEU A 121 -5.65 11.34 3.41
C LEU A 121 -6.20 10.17 4.27
N ILE A 122 -7.49 10.20 4.61
CA ILE A 122 -8.16 9.16 5.41
C ILE A 122 -8.16 7.83 4.64
N ASN A 123 -8.39 7.85 3.33
CA ASN A 123 -8.34 6.66 2.49
C ASN A 123 -6.95 6.02 2.50
N GLY A 124 -5.90 6.81 2.26
CA GLY A 124 -4.51 6.33 2.30
C GLY A 124 -4.12 5.76 3.66
N PHE A 125 -4.59 6.36 4.75
CA PHE A 125 -4.41 5.84 6.10
C PHE A 125 -5.11 4.49 6.29
N ALA A 126 -6.38 4.36 5.89
CA ALA A 126 -7.14 3.12 6.02
C ALA A 126 -6.51 1.97 5.21
N VAL A 127 -6.10 2.23 3.96
CA VAL A 127 -5.36 1.26 3.13
C VAL A 127 -4.06 0.85 3.80
N SER A 128 -3.31 1.81 4.38
CA SER A 128 -2.06 1.53 5.10
C SER A 128 -2.28 0.61 6.31
N LEU A 129 -3.38 0.78 7.05
CA LEU A 129 -3.74 -0.11 8.16
C LEU A 129 -4.00 -1.54 7.69
N CYS A 130 -4.68 -1.73 6.55
CA CYS A 130 -4.86 -3.05 5.94
C CYS A 130 -3.51 -3.70 5.62
N LEU A 131 -2.60 -2.96 4.97
CA LEU A 131 -1.28 -3.45 4.60
C LEU A 131 -0.43 -3.80 5.83
N PHE A 132 -0.50 -3.02 6.91
CA PHE A 132 0.18 -3.34 8.18
C PHE A 132 -0.36 -4.60 8.85
N ALA A 133 -1.63 -4.90 8.65
CA ALA A 133 -2.22 -6.16 9.09
C ALA A 133 -1.79 -7.36 8.22
N GLY A 134 -1.07 -7.14 7.11
CA GLY A 134 -0.79 -8.16 6.11
C GLY A 134 -2.04 -8.59 5.35
N ALA A 135 -2.85 -7.61 5.00
CA ALA A 135 -4.06 -7.74 4.18
C ALA A 135 -4.11 -6.61 3.15
N THR A 136 -5.05 -6.65 2.23
CA THR A 136 -5.37 -5.55 1.32
C THR A 136 -6.82 -5.12 1.44
N SER A 137 -7.11 -3.90 1.07
CA SER A 137 -8.48 -3.38 0.94
C SER A 137 -9.25 -3.97 -0.25
N GLY A 138 -8.60 -4.81 -1.06
CA GLY A 138 -9.17 -5.46 -2.23
C GLY A 138 -8.81 -4.80 -3.55
N GLY A 139 -9.47 -5.26 -4.61
CA GLY A 139 -9.39 -4.65 -5.92
C GLY A 139 -8.08 -4.85 -6.65
N THR A 140 -7.60 -3.75 -7.21
CA THR A 140 -6.36 -3.73 -8.00
C THR A 140 -5.11 -4.08 -7.22
N ASP A 141 -5.14 -3.95 -5.89
CA ASP A 141 -3.99 -4.28 -5.04
C ASP A 141 -3.66 -5.78 -5.08
N PHE A 142 -4.68 -6.66 -5.11
CA PHE A 142 -4.47 -8.09 -5.32
C PHE A 142 -3.75 -8.37 -6.64
N ILE A 143 -4.16 -7.64 -7.69
CA ILE A 143 -3.57 -7.77 -9.02
C ILE A 143 -2.10 -7.30 -8.98
N ALA A 144 -1.84 -6.16 -8.33
CA ALA A 144 -0.49 -5.63 -8.17
C ALA A 144 0.44 -6.62 -7.47
N ILE A 145 0.01 -7.13 -6.31
CA ILE A 145 0.81 -8.07 -5.50
C ILE A 145 1.05 -9.37 -6.26
N PHE A 146 0.02 -9.93 -6.91
CA PHE A 146 0.15 -11.16 -7.69
C PHE A 146 1.18 -11.05 -8.81
N PHE A 147 1.14 -9.97 -9.58
CA PHE A 147 2.08 -9.78 -10.69
C PHE A 147 3.49 -9.43 -10.21
N SER A 148 3.62 -8.65 -9.14
CA SER A 148 4.90 -8.33 -8.52
C SER A 148 5.60 -9.61 -8.03
N GLU A 149 4.91 -10.47 -7.28
CA GLU A 149 5.49 -11.71 -6.76
C GLU A 149 5.83 -12.74 -7.84
N ARG A 150 5.05 -12.81 -8.92
CA ARG A 150 5.25 -13.86 -9.94
C ARG A 150 6.13 -13.46 -11.11
N LYS A 151 6.06 -12.22 -11.56
CA LYS A 151 6.75 -11.78 -12.79
C LYS A 151 7.87 -10.80 -12.53
N GLY A 152 8.05 -10.33 -11.28
CA GLY A 152 9.03 -9.29 -10.96
C GLY A 152 8.85 -8.02 -11.80
N LYS A 153 7.67 -7.82 -12.40
CA LYS A 153 7.36 -6.67 -13.23
C LYS A 153 6.52 -5.68 -12.47
N GLU A 154 6.88 -4.42 -12.55
CA GLU A 154 6.08 -3.32 -12.04
C GLU A 154 4.72 -3.28 -12.75
N THR A 155 3.68 -3.70 -12.04
CA THR A 155 2.31 -3.72 -12.57
C THR A 155 1.60 -2.39 -12.38
N TRP A 156 2.22 -1.47 -11.66
CA TRP A 156 1.65 -0.16 -11.33
C TRP A 156 1.21 0.62 -12.57
N ASN A 157 1.94 0.52 -13.68
CA ASN A 157 1.57 1.19 -14.93
C ASN A 157 0.24 0.68 -15.52
N TYR A 158 -0.06 -0.60 -15.38
CA TYR A 158 -1.34 -1.16 -15.83
C TYR A 158 -2.50 -0.73 -14.93
N ILE A 159 -2.27 -0.67 -13.62
CA ILE A 159 -3.26 -0.16 -12.66
C ILE A 159 -3.53 1.32 -12.89
N LEU A 160 -2.46 2.11 -13.11
CA LEU A 160 -2.59 3.52 -13.47
C LEU A 160 -3.40 3.70 -14.76
N ALA A 161 -3.09 2.94 -15.80
CA ALA A 161 -3.85 2.97 -17.05
C ALA A 161 -5.33 2.61 -16.84
N GLY A 162 -5.62 1.58 -16.06
CA GLY A 162 -6.99 1.22 -15.69
C GLY A 162 -7.72 2.33 -14.93
N ASN A 163 -7.06 2.98 -13.98
CA ASN A 163 -7.62 4.11 -13.25
C ASN A 163 -7.87 5.33 -14.16
N VAL A 164 -6.95 5.62 -15.09
CA VAL A 164 -7.13 6.70 -16.07
C VAL A 164 -8.34 6.42 -16.97
N LEU A 165 -8.49 5.20 -17.47
CA LEU A 165 -9.65 4.81 -18.27
C LEU A 165 -10.96 4.91 -17.48
N MET A 166 -10.97 4.47 -16.22
CA MET A 166 -12.13 4.59 -15.34
C MET A 166 -12.52 6.06 -15.10
N LEU A 167 -11.54 6.91 -14.82
CA LEU A 167 -11.79 8.35 -14.60
C LEU A 167 -12.21 9.07 -15.87
N ALA A 168 -11.67 8.69 -17.02
CA ALA A 168 -12.14 9.21 -18.31
C ALA A 168 -13.62 8.83 -18.54
N ALA A 169 -13.98 7.56 -18.30
CA ALA A 169 -15.37 7.12 -18.38
C ALA A 169 -16.28 7.91 -17.40
N ALA A 170 -15.82 8.14 -16.16
CA ALA A 170 -16.54 8.96 -15.19
C ALA A 170 -16.74 10.40 -15.69
N GLY A 171 -15.71 11.00 -16.28
CA GLY A 171 -15.77 12.34 -16.87
C GLY A 171 -16.79 12.46 -18.00
N PHE A 172 -16.82 11.47 -18.91
CA PHE A 172 -17.79 11.43 -20.02
C PHE A 172 -19.22 11.14 -19.57
N LEU A 173 -19.39 10.23 -18.61
CA LEU A 173 -20.72 9.81 -18.16
C LEU A 173 -21.37 10.80 -17.19
N PHE A 174 -20.58 11.49 -16.35
CA PHE A 174 -21.09 12.33 -15.26
C PHE A 174 -20.57 13.77 -15.38
N SER A 175 -19.34 14.03 -14.95
CA SER A 175 -18.73 15.37 -14.96
C SER A 175 -17.21 15.28 -14.97
N TRP A 176 -16.58 16.11 -15.80
CA TRP A 176 -15.12 16.27 -15.80
C TRP A 176 -14.59 16.84 -14.48
N GLU A 177 -15.37 17.69 -13.81
CA GLU A 177 -15.01 18.21 -12.49
C GLU A 177 -14.85 17.08 -11.47
N GLN A 178 -15.83 16.18 -11.40
CA GLN A 178 -15.77 15.01 -10.49
C GLN A 178 -14.57 14.11 -10.80
N ALA A 179 -14.27 13.90 -12.08
CA ALA A 179 -13.10 13.12 -12.48
C ALA A 179 -11.79 13.79 -12.06
N LEU A 180 -11.64 15.10 -12.25
CA LEU A 180 -10.46 15.86 -11.86
C LEU A 180 -10.29 15.91 -10.34
N TYR A 181 -11.37 16.15 -9.59
CA TYR A 181 -11.32 16.07 -8.12
C TYR A 181 -10.99 14.66 -7.61
N SER A 182 -11.41 13.63 -8.31
CA SER A 182 -11.04 12.25 -7.99
C SER A 182 -9.54 11.99 -8.17
N ILE A 183 -8.88 12.66 -9.12
CA ILE A 183 -7.41 12.61 -9.27
C ILE A 183 -6.74 13.24 -8.04
N ILE A 184 -7.23 14.38 -7.54
CA ILE A 184 -6.70 15.02 -6.32
C ILE A 184 -6.85 14.08 -5.12
N PHE A 185 -8.02 13.45 -4.97
CA PHE A 185 -8.27 12.45 -3.93
C PHE A 185 -7.28 11.27 -4.02
N GLN A 186 -7.09 10.71 -5.20
CA GLN A 186 -6.15 9.59 -5.42
C GLN A 186 -4.71 10.00 -5.14
N PHE A 187 -4.31 11.20 -5.54
CA PHE A 187 -2.98 11.74 -5.25
C PHE A 187 -2.76 11.86 -3.75
N ALA A 188 -3.68 12.49 -3.00
CA ALA A 188 -3.59 12.63 -1.56
C ALA A 188 -3.51 11.27 -0.85
N SER A 189 -4.35 10.30 -1.27
CA SER A 189 -4.34 8.93 -0.76
C SER A 189 -3.00 8.23 -0.99
N THR A 190 -2.47 8.34 -2.20
CA THR A 190 -1.19 7.72 -2.58
C THR A 190 -0.01 8.31 -1.79
N GLN A 191 -0.01 9.62 -1.53
CA GLN A 191 1.06 10.26 -0.74
C GLN A 191 1.09 9.74 0.71
N ILE A 192 -0.07 9.59 1.34
CA ILE A 192 -0.15 9.00 2.69
C ILE A 192 0.26 7.54 2.67
N LEU A 193 -0.25 6.76 1.72
CA LEU A 193 0.09 5.36 1.56
C LEU A 193 1.61 5.17 1.41
N ASN A 194 2.23 5.90 0.50
CA ASN A 194 3.68 5.86 0.28
C ASN A 194 4.46 6.31 1.52
N GLY A 195 4.01 7.37 2.19
CA GLY A 195 4.66 7.87 3.41
C GLY A 195 4.63 6.88 4.57
N LEU A 196 3.52 6.21 4.77
CA LEU A 196 3.33 5.25 5.86
C LEU A 196 3.91 3.87 5.51
N TYR A 197 3.60 3.34 4.33
CA TYR A 197 3.99 1.98 3.96
C TYR A 197 5.47 1.87 3.61
N SER A 198 6.08 2.89 3.01
CA SER A 198 7.52 2.88 2.69
C SER A 198 8.44 2.75 3.90
N ARG A 199 7.95 3.08 5.10
CA ARG A 199 8.72 2.91 6.34
C ARG A 199 9.05 1.45 6.65
N TYR A 200 8.23 0.50 6.16
CA TYR A 200 8.37 -0.93 6.41
C TYR A 200 9.06 -1.67 5.26
N GLN A 201 9.40 -0.97 4.16
CA GLN A 201 10.18 -1.58 3.08
C GLN A 201 11.58 -1.90 3.56
N LYS A 202 12.02 -3.13 3.27
CA LYS A 202 13.38 -3.56 3.52
C LYS A 202 14.29 -3.08 2.38
N LEU A 203 15.50 -2.73 2.74
CA LEU A 203 16.54 -2.31 1.81
C LEU A 203 17.76 -3.18 2.00
N THR A 204 18.36 -3.61 0.90
CA THR A 204 19.69 -4.17 0.94
C THR A 204 20.71 -3.05 1.03
N LEU A 205 21.61 -3.18 1.99
CA LEU A 205 22.74 -2.31 2.21
C LEU A 205 23.99 -3.06 1.77
N LEU A 206 24.66 -2.58 0.74
CA LEU A 206 25.96 -3.05 0.27
C LEU A 206 26.98 -1.97 0.60
N ILE A 207 27.94 -2.28 1.46
CA ILE A 207 28.93 -1.32 1.96
C ILE A 207 30.33 -1.86 1.67
N ILE A 208 31.07 -1.18 0.81
CA ILE A 208 32.49 -1.43 0.62
C ILE A 208 33.26 -0.54 1.56
N THR A 209 34.05 -1.11 2.46
CA THR A 209 34.76 -0.40 3.52
C THR A 209 36.09 -1.06 3.86
N GLU A 210 37.03 -0.27 4.33
CA GLU A 210 38.32 -0.75 4.88
C GLU A 210 38.21 -1.11 6.38
N ALA A 211 37.13 -0.66 7.06
CA ALA A 211 36.89 -0.90 8.48
C ALA A 211 35.64 -1.75 8.75
N PRO A 212 35.49 -2.96 8.22
CA PRO A 212 34.25 -3.72 8.25
C PRO A 212 33.75 -4.05 9.64
N GLN A 213 34.65 -4.30 10.61
CA GLN A 213 34.27 -4.63 11.98
C GLN A 213 33.59 -3.44 12.67
N ARG A 214 34.14 -2.24 12.52
CA ARG A 214 33.60 -1.00 13.12
C ARG A 214 32.25 -0.63 12.49
N VAL A 215 32.13 -0.82 11.17
CA VAL A 215 30.88 -0.60 10.44
C VAL A 215 29.82 -1.62 10.88
N TYR A 216 30.17 -2.87 11.04
CA TYR A 216 29.27 -3.92 11.53
C TYR A 216 28.74 -3.63 12.92
N GLU A 217 29.61 -3.22 13.86
CA GLU A 217 29.20 -2.86 15.21
C GLU A 217 28.15 -1.74 15.22
N GLN A 218 28.29 -0.74 14.35
CA GLN A 218 27.29 0.32 14.20
C GLN A 218 25.99 -0.19 13.59
N ILE A 219 26.04 -1.09 12.58
CA ILE A 219 24.82 -1.71 12.05
C ILE A 219 24.11 -2.48 13.16
N LYS A 220 24.82 -3.29 13.92
CA LYS A 220 24.27 -4.08 15.01
C LYS A 220 23.66 -3.21 16.13
N GLU A 221 24.34 -2.14 16.50
CA GLU A 221 23.86 -1.20 17.53
C GLU A 221 22.57 -0.49 17.13
N VAL A 222 22.48 -0.04 15.87
CA VAL A 222 21.34 0.75 15.39
C VAL A 222 20.14 -0.12 15.02
N THR A 223 20.37 -1.33 14.47
CA THR A 223 19.31 -2.13 13.84
C THR A 223 19.03 -3.45 14.53
N HIS A 224 19.96 -3.93 15.37
CA HIS A 224 19.96 -5.29 15.91
C HIS A 224 19.90 -6.39 14.83
N HIS A 225 20.29 -6.04 13.58
CA HIS A 225 20.40 -6.97 12.46
C HIS A 225 21.83 -7.45 12.28
N ASP A 226 21.96 -8.61 11.67
CA ASP A 226 23.25 -9.18 11.30
C ASP A 226 23.72 -8.68 9.92
N ALA A 227 24.99 -8.85 9.61
CA ALA A 227 25.56 -8.52 8.33
C ALA A 227 26.50 -9.65 7.88
N THR A 228 26.55 -9.91 6.59
CA THR A 228 27.46 -10.90 5.98
C THR A 228 28.64 -10.19 5.36
N LEU A 229 29.86 -10.63 5.71
CA LEU A 229 31.09 -10.09 5.15
C LEU A 229 31.52 -10.94 3.96
N PHE A 230 31.71 -10.28 2.81
CA PHE A 230 32.32 -10.85 1.63
C PHE A 230 33.71 -10.25 1.43
N GLN A 231 34.67 -11.10 1.00
CA GLN A 231 35.98 -10.66 0.60
C GLN A 231 36.12 -10.76 -0.93
N GLY A 232 36.75 -9.79 -1.53
CA GLY A 232 36.93 -9.69 -2.95
C GLY A 232 38.18 -8.88 -3.30
N VAL A 233 38.51 -8.81 -4.58
CA VAL A 233 39.63 -8.05 -5.09
C VAL A 233 39.15 -6.95 -6.03
N GLY A 234 39.60 -5.74 -5.82
CA GLY A 234 39.31 -4.62 -6.71
C GLY A 234 39.96 -4.82 -8.09
N CYS A 235 39.15 -4.84 -9.14
CA CYS A 235 39.61 -5.16 -10.49
C CYS A 235 40.63 -4.17 -11.08
N TYR A 236 40.61 -2.92 -10.63
CA TYR A 236 41.53 -1.88 -11.16
C TYR A 236 42.89 -1.87 -10.46
N GLU A 237 42.90 -1.93 -9.13
CA GLU A 237 44.12 -1.80 -8.33
C GLU A 237 44.65 -3.13 -7.81
N GLY A 238 43.91 -4.25 -7.96
CA GLY A 238 44.29 -5.56 -7.41
C GLY A 238 44.27 -5.63 -5.89
N LYS A 239 43.74 -4.61 -5.20
CA LYS A 239 43.67 -4.55 -3.73
C LYS A 239 42.52 -5.36 -3.18
N GLU A 240 42.71 -5.98 -2.03
CA GLU A 240 41.65 -6.64 -1.28
C GLU A 240 40.58 -5.60 -0.87
N ARG A 241 39.31 -5.95 -1.09
CA ARG A 241 38.14 -5.15 -0.72
C ARG A 241 37.18 -6.01 0.12
N LYS A 242 36.57 -5.40 1.11
CA LYS A 242 35.60 -6.04 1.99
C LYS A 242 34.23 -5.42 1.78
N LEU A 243 33.24 -6.29 1.48
CA LEU A 243 31.85 -5.91 1.24
C LEU A 243 31.00 -6.44 2.39
N LEU A 244 30.33 -5.54 3.11
CA LEU A 244 29.29 -5.87 4.08
C LEU A 244 27.92 -5.85 3.39
N TYR A 245 27.20 -6.94 3.52
CA TYR A 245 25.81 -7.11 3.09
C TYR A 245 24.90 -7.15 4.31
N SER A 246 23.92 -6.26 4.40
CA SER A 246 22.91 -6.27 5.47
C SER A 246 21.55 -5.87 4.92
N VAL A 247 20.49 -6.41 5.54
CA VAL A 247 19.11 -6.05 5.20
C VAL A 247 18.53 -5.22 6.33
N VAL A 248 18.18 -3.97 6.03
CA VAL A 248 17.73 -2.98 7.02
C VAL A 248 16.39 -2.37 6.59
N SER A 249 15.67 -1.75 7.53
CA SER A 249 14.47 -1.00 7.18
C SER A 249 14.81 0.38 6.57
N ARG A 250 13.90 0.91 5.76
CA ARG A 250 14.08 2.26 5.18
C ARG A 250 14.21 3.36 6.23
N GLN A 251 13.67 3.17 7.44
CA GLN A 251 13.83 4.10 8.56
C GLN A 251 15.27 4.13 9.09
N GLU A 252 15.88 2.95 9.21
CA GLU A 252 17.22 2.79 9.78
C GLU A 252 18.31 3.27 8.84
N LYS A 253 18.02 3.22 7.50
CA LYS A 253 18.94 3.63 6.44
C LYS A 253 19.65 4.95 6.73
N ARG A 254 18.90 6.01 7.04
CA ARG A 254 19.49 7.35 7.23
C ARG A 254 20.47 7.39 8.38
N ARG A 255 20.11 6.74 9.49
CA ARG A 255 20.95 6.68 10.71
C ARG A 255 22.22 5.89 10.45
N ILE A 256 22.09 4.73 9.79
CA ILE A 256 23.23 3.86 9.47
C ILE A 256 24.19 4.54 8.51
N VAL A 257 23.70 5.08 7.41
CA VAL A 257 24.54 5.74 6.37
C VAL A 257 25.27 6.95 6.95
N SER A 258 24.64 7.75 7.83
CA SER A 258 25.29 8.84 8.53
C SER A 258 26.47 8.35 9.40
N LYS A 259 26.22 7.32 10.22
CA LYS A 259 27.25 6.76 11.11
C LYS A 259 28.38 6.06 10.35
N ILE A 260 28.07 5.38 9.24
CA ILE A 260 29.10 4.77 8.39
C ILE A 260 30.04 5.81 7.81
N ARG A 261 29.50 6.94 7.34
CA ARG A 261 30.33 8.04 6.80
C ARG A 261 31.21 8.72 7.83
N GLU A 262 30.82 8.70 9.11
CA GLU A 262 31.66 9.18 10.23
C GLU A 262 32.84 8.24 10.49
N ILE A 263 32.67 6.93 10.28
CA ILE A 263 33.73 5.92 10.52
C ILE A 263 34.66 5.78 9.33
N ASP A 264 34.10 5.76 8.15
CA ASP A 264 34.82 5.60 6.89
C ASP A 264 34.22 6.55 5.82
N PRO A 265 34.76 7.77 5.73
CA PRO A 265 34.26 8.79 4.78
C PRO A 265 34.39 8.36 3.32
N VAL A 266 35.29 7.42 3.00
CA VAL A 266 35.57 6.92 1.64
C VAL A 266 34.71 5.69 1.32
N SER A 267 33.92 5.18 2.28
CA SER A 267 33.06 4.02 2.08
C SER A 267 32.02 4.25 0.99
N TYR A 268 31.91 3.31 0.06
CA TYR A 268 30.86 3.29 -0.96
C TYR A 268 29.65 2.48 -0.45
N THR A 269 28.53 3.19 -0.27
CA THR A 269 27.29 2.54 0.15
C THR A 269 26.33 2.49 -1.04
N HIS A 270 26.03 1.28 -1.53
CA HIS A 270 24.99 1.05 -2.52
C HIS A 270 23.72 0.53 -1.84
N LEU A 271 22.58 1.05 -2.24
CA LEU A 271 21.28 0.73 -1.66
C LEU A 271 20.36 0.20 -2.74
N ARG A 272 19.84 -0.98 -2.54
CA ARG A 272 18.76 -1.54 -3.37
C ARG A 272 17.52 -1.79 -2.53
N ALA A 273 16.38 -1.24 -2.97
CA ALA A 273 15.10 -1.58 -2.37
C ALA A 273 14.75 -3.04 -2.72
N HIS A 274 14.22 -3.77 -1.77
CA HIS A 274 13.50 -5.00 -2.05
C HIS A 274 12.06 -4.58 -2.36
N GLU A 275 11.67 -4.79 -3.59
CA GLU A 275 10.30 -4.66 -4.06
C GLU A 275 9.47 -5.86 -3.58
#